data_3272e50fa3a9597679c654b3a6a14239
#
_entry.id   3272e50fa3a9597679c654b3a6a14239
#
_cell.length_a   1.000
_cell.length_b   1.000
_cell.length_c   1.000
_cell.angle_alpha   90.00
_cell.angle_beta   90.00
_cell.angle_gamma   90.00
#
_symmetry.space_group_name_H-M   'P 1'
#
loop_
_entity.id
_entity.type
_entity.pdbx_description
1 polymer ?
#
loop_
_entity_poly.entity_id
_entity_poly.type
_entity_poly.pdbx_seq_one_letter_code
_entity_poly.pdbx_strand_id
1 'polypeptide(L)'
;AITAHIERSKGQLSVVVGRRRVGKTRLLKEAFAHTAQPYLYLFISRKNEKALVEEFANIIGQQLNAKFFHPKNLLDIFEFLFDYAQGQALTLVVDEFQDIDRLDSSIFSGLQNLWDSYKSKSKIHWICCGSLYSLMTQIFKEAKQPLLNRDDHFFKIQPLGPEYLRQILQDNQLWSAERLLQWWCLSGGIPKYLEWLLNAGQKPFDALICASSPLIEEGLHRLVEDFGAEQRTYFSVLAAIANGYTSRARIENYLDMGVGPVLEKLEAEFDIIAKQRPIHAKDNSRDVRYSLVDPFLQFWFYFIHANRSAVEMENYDYIRSIIARDFETFSGKQLESLFVALLKQSSQFNRIGGYWDNKGEHEIDIVAINDLEKRLLVVEVKRQFKRFKPEQLATKTEHLLQKIDCAGYAVEQRCFALDNLEQVFAKFQPQGARPMVESQGSAV
;
A
#
# COMPACT_ATOMS: atom_id res chain seq x y z
N ALA A 1 19.88 1.85 2.23
CA ALA A 1 19.68 0.97 3.40
C ALA A 1 19.85 -0.51 3.01
N ILE A 2 19.09 -1.04 2.02
CA ILE A 2 19.17 -2.46 1.58
C ILE A 2 20.58 -2.84 1.11
N THR A 3 21.31 -1.94 0.45
CA THR A 3 22.66 -2.17 -0.06
C THR A 3 23.77 -1.87 0.96
N ALA A 4 23.50 -1.16 2.03
CA ALA A 4 24.51 -0.78 3.04
C ALA A 4 25.08 -1.98 3.83
N HIS A 5 24.60 -3.19 3.59
CA HIS A 5 24.93 -4.40 4.35
C HIS A 5 25.83 -5.40 3.59
N ILE A 6 26.26 -5.03 2.39
CA ILE A 6 26.99 -5.93 1.46
C ILE A 6 28.40 -6.33 1.98
N GLU A 7 28.98 -5.57 2.92
CA GLU A 7 30.37 -5.76 3.38
C GLU A 7 30.52 -6.50 4.73
N ARG A 8 29.45 -7.08 5.27
CA ARG A 8 29.52 -7.70 6.60
C ARG A 8 29.99 -9.15 6.58
N SER A 9 30.66 -9.56 7.67
CA SER A 9 31.21 -10.91 7.87
C SER A 9 30.20 -11.96 8.32
N LYS A 10 28.93 -11.58 8.51
CA LYS A 10 27.86 -12.47 9.04
C LYS A 10 26.62 -12.40 8.17
N GLY A 11 25.86 -13.49 8.13
CA GLY A 11 24.58 -13.57 7.46
C GLY A 11 23.57 -12.55 7.97
N GLN A 12 22.77 -12.00 7.05
CA GLN A 12 21.72 -11.04 7.33
C GLN A 12 20.40 -11.50 6.72
N LEU A 13 19.31 -11.30 7.46
CA LEU A 13 17.95 -11.56 7.01
C LEU A 13 17.17 -10.24 6.94
N SER A 14 16.74 -9.88 5.73
CA SER A 14 15.88 -8.73 5.50
C SER A 14 14.51 -9.18 5.01
N VAL A 15 13.46 -8.59 5.55
CA VAL A 15 12.08 -8.81 5.10
C VAL A 15 11.59 -7.59 4.36
N VAL A 16 11.07 -7.77 3.15
CA VAL A 16 10.55 -6.70 2.31
C VAL A 16 9.09 -6.99 1.98
N VAL A 17 8.20 -6.22 2.57
CA VAL A 17 6.76 -6.38 2.37
C VAL A 17 6.16 -5.17 1.68
N GLY A 18 5.09 -5.38 0.96
CA GLY A 18 4.35 -4.29 0.30
C GLY A 18 3.37 -4.85 -0.70
N ARG A 19 2.32 -4.10 -0.98
CA ARG A 19 1.25 -4.53 -1.88
C ARG A 19 1.78 -5.01 -3.22
N ARG A 20 1.00 -5.83 -3.90
CA ARG A 20 1.28 -6.19 -5.30
C ARG A 20 1.46 -4.92 -6.13
N ARG A 21 2.39 -4.98 -7.09
CA ARG A 21 2.69 -3.89 -8.06
C ARG A 21 3.26 -2.61 -7.45
N VAL A 22 3.57 -2.59 -6.14
CA VAL A 22 4.26 -1.45 -5.49
C VAL A 22 5.73 -1.33 -5.90
N GLY A 23 6.26 -2.30 -6.65
CA GLY A 23 7.61 -2.23 -7.22
C GLY A 23 8.70 -2.92 -6.40
N LYS A 24 8.39 -3.83 -5.46
CA LYS A 24 9.39 -4.57 -4.65
C LYS A 24 10.49 -5.20 -5.49
N THR A 25 10.10 -6.04 -6.46
CA THR A 25 11.04 -6.74 -7.33
C THR A 25 11.92 -5.79 -8.15
N ARG A 26 11.34 -4.69 -8.67
CA ARG A 26 12.11 -3.67 -9.40
C ARG A 26 13.09 -2.95 -8.49
N LEU A 27 12.65 -2.57 -7.28
CA LEU A 27 13.49 -1.95 -6.27
C LEU A 27 14.71 -2.81 -5.94
N LEU A 28 14.51 -4.12 -5.75
CA LEU A 28 15.59 -5.05 -5.44
C LEU A 28 16.53 -5.25 -6.63
N LYS A 29 15.99 -5.44 -7.84
CA LYS A 29 16.81 -5.53 -9.06
C LYS A 29 17.69 -4.30 -9.24
N GLU A 30 17.12 -3.11 -9.07
CA GLU A 30 17.87 -1.85 -9.19
C GLU A 30 18.91 -1.70 -8.07
N ALA A 31 18.56 -2.05 -6.84
CA ALA A 31 19.48 -1.97 -5.70
C ALA A 31 20.73 -2.84 -5.88
N PHE A 32 20.59 -4.00 -6.55
CA PHE A 32 21.69 -4.94 -6.75
C PHE A 32 22.27 -4.95 -8.16
N ALA A 33 21.71 -4.17 -9.10
CA ALA A 33 22.19 -4.11 -10.49
C ALA A 33 23.68 -3.70 -10.65
N HIS A 34 24.20 -2.94 -9.69
CA HIS A 34 25.57 -2.41 -9.71
C HIS A 34 26.48 -3.06 -8.67
N THR A 35 26.05 -4.18 -8.06
CA THR A 35 26.88 -4.91 -7.10
C THR A 35 27.67 -6.01 -7.79
N ALA A 36 28.95 -6.19 -7.41
CA ALA A 36 29.79 -7.28 -7.92
C ALA A 36 29.45 -8.66 -7.30
N GLN A 37 28.55 -8.69 -6.32
CA GLN A 37 28.19 -9.92 -5.64
C GLN A 37 27.16 -10.72 -6.42
N PRO A 38 27.21 -12.07 -6.39
CA PRO A 38 26.17 -12.92 -6.95
C PRO A 38 24.81 -12.59 -6.36
N TYR A 39 23.84 -12.39 -7.24
CA TYR A 39 22.44 -12.10 -6.92
C TYR A 39 21.57 -13.23 -7.45
N LEU A 40 20.93 -13.98 -6.55
CA LEU A 40 20.04 -15.07 -6.89
C LEU A 40 18.60 -14.68 -6.54
N TYR A 41 17.68 -14.82 -7.48
CA TYR A 41 16.26 -14.54 -7.30
C TYR A 41 15.45 -15.80 -7.52
N LEU A 42 14.73 -16.22 -6.49
CA LEU A 42 13.83 -17.36 -6.48
C LEU A 42 12.40 -16.88 -6.22
N PHE A 43 11.46 -17.32 -7.03
CA PHE A 43 10.05 -16.96 -6.93
C PHE A 43 9.22 -18.17 -6.51
N ILE A 44 8.57 -18.11 -5.35
CA ILE A 44 7.67 -19.17 -4.89
C ILE A 44 6.36 -19.10 -5.67
N SER A 45 6.29 -19.83 -6.76
CA SER A 45 5.08 -19.90 -7.58
C SER A 45 4.09 -20.94 -7.02
N ARG A 46 2.84 -20.90 -7.48
CA ARG A 46 1.78 -21.85 -7.07
C ARG A 46 1.93 -23.24 -7.71
N LYS A 47 3.13 -23.79 -7.65
CA LYS A 47 3.47 -25.16 -8.06
C LYS A 47 3.57 -26.06 -6.82
N ASN A 48 3.58 -27.36 -7.02
CA ASN A 48 3.96 -28.28 -5.94
C ASN A 48 5.46 -28.16 -5.63
N GLU A 49 5.88 -28.63 -4.47
CA GLU A 49 7.26 -28.52 -4.00
C GLU A 49 8.25 -29.14 -5.01
N LYS A 50 7.97 -30.32 -5.55
CA LYS A 50 8.86 -31.00 -6.50
C LYS A 50 9.18 -30.13 -7.73
N ALA A 51 8.16 -29.51 -8.32
CA ALA A 51 8.35 -28.65 -9.49
C ALA A 51 9.14 -27.38 -9.16
N LEU A 52 8.95 -26.80 -7.95
CA LEU A 52 9.75 -25.67 -7.47
C LEU A 52 11.21 -26.06 -7.24
N VAL A 53 11.45 -27.23 -6.65
CA VAL A 53 12.79 -27.74 -6.39
C VAL A 53 13.55 -27.96 -7.72
N GLU A 54 12.91 -28.54 -8.73
CA GLU A 54 13.49 -28.72 -10.07
C GLU A 54 13.80 -27.35 -10.73
N GLU A 55 12.89 -26.38 -10.64
CA GLU A 55 13.08 -25.04 -11.16
C GLU A 55 14.26 -24.33 -10.48
N PHE A 56 14.31 -24.36 -9.15
CA PHE A 56 15.37 -23.71 -8.38
C PHE A 56 16.72 -24.38 -8.58
N ALA A 57 16.77 -25.71 -8.68
CA ALA A 57 18.00 -26.43 -8.99
C ALA A 57 18.58 -26.01 -10.36
N ASN A 58 17.72 -25.83 -11.37
CA ASN A 58 18.14 -25.35 -12.68
C ASN A 58 18.68 -23.90 -12.63
N ILE A 59 18.00 -22.98 -11.92
CA ILE A 59 18.45 -21.60 -11.74
C ILE A 59 19.81 -21.56 -11.04
N ILE A 60 19.97 -22.30 -9.94
CA ILE A 60 21.18 -22.39 -9.15
C ILE A 60 22.32 -23.01 -9.98
N GLY A 61 22.03 -24.10 -10.70
CA GLY A 61 22.98 -24.76 -11.58
C GLY A 61 23.56 -23.84 -12.64
N GLN A 62 22.72 -22.96 -13.22
CA GLN A 62 23.13 -22.00 -14.23
C GLN A 62 23.88 -20.80 -13.62
N GLN A 63 23.36 -20.20 -12.56
CA GLN A 63 23.89 -18.94 -12.03
C GLN A 63 25.12 -19.13 -11.12
N LEU A 64 25.18 -20.23 -10.34
CA LEU A 64 26.28 -20.53 -9.43
C LEU A 64 27.22 -21.61 -9.97
N ASN A 65 27.03 -22.06 -11.23
CA ASN A 65 27.83 -23.13 -11.88
C ASN A 65 27.81 -24.48 -11.10
N ALA A 66 26.70 -24.78 -10.40
CA ALA A 66 26.52 -25.97 -9.57
C ALA A 66 25.87 -27.10 -10.38
N LYS A 67 26.60 -27.63 -11.40
CA LYS A 67 26.07 -28.60 -12.40
C LYS A 67 25.58 -29.94 -11.84
N PHE A 68 26.00 -30.33 -10.65
CA PHE A 68 25.65 -31.62 -10.03
C PHE A 68 24.78 -31.46 -8.78
N PHE A 69 24.08 -30.35 -8.66
CA PHE A 69 23.17 -30.09 -7.55
C PHE A 69 21.81 -30.75 -7.79
N HIS A 70 21.48 -31.78 -7.02
CA HIS A 70 20.23 -32.55 -7.12
C HIS A 70 19.48 -32.55 -5.78
N PRO A 71 18.83 -31.42 -5.42
CA PRO A 71 18.09 -31.32 -4.17
C PRO A 71 16.83 -32.19 -4.19
N LYS A 72 16.41 -32.71 -3.04
CA LYS A 72 15.19 -33.52 -2.89
C LYS A 72 13.99 -32.69 -2.45
N ASN A 73 14.21 -31.61 -1.71
CA ASN A 73 13.19 -30.73 -1.14
C ASN A 73 13.70 -29.29 -1.07
N LEU A 74 12.83 -28.35 -0.64
CA LEU A 74 13.20 -26.94 -0.52
C LEU A 74 14.28 -26.68 0.54
N LEU A 75 14.33 -27.45 1.63
CA LEU A 75 15.34 -27.27 2.66
C LEU A 75 16.74 -27.57 2.13
N ASP A 76 16.91 -28.61 1.28
CA ASP A 76 18.19 -28.91 0.62
C ASP A 76 18.68 -27.72 -0.23
N ILE A 77 17.75 -26.98 -0.87
CA ILE A 77 18.05 -25.75 -1.64
C ILE A 77 18.64 -24.69 -0.71
N PHE A 78 17.95 -24.38 0.40
CA PHE A 78 18.39 -23.36 1.34
C PHE A 78 19.70 -23.76 2.04
N GLU A 79 19.84 -25.02 2.43
CA GLU A 79 21.07 -25.50 3.05
C GLU A 79 22.26 -25.31 2.11
N PHE A 80 22.13 -25.72 0.84
CA PHE A 80 23.17 -25.52 -0.17
C PHE A 80 23.55 -24.05 -0.32
N LEU A 81 22.57 -23.16 -0.41
CA LEU A 81 22.82 -21.72 -0.60
C LEU A 81 23.48 -21.08 0.63
N PHE A 82 23.12 -21.52 1.83
CA PHE A 82 23.73 -21.03 3.06
C PHE A 82 25.16 -21.55 3.22
N ASP A 83 25.40 -22.81 2.83
CA ASP A 83 26.72 -23.41 2.81
C ASP A 83 27.65 -22.74 1.77
N TYR A 84 27.16 -22.56 0.54
CA TYR A 84 27.85 -21.82 -0.52
C TYR A 84 28.30 -20.44 -0.06
N ALA A 85 27.44 -19.74 0.69
CA ALA A 85 27.72 -18.43 1.20
C ALA A 85 28.74 -18.38 2.35
N GLN A 86 29.26 -19.50 2.84
CA GLN A 86 30.42 -19.51 3.75
C GLN A 86 31.71 -19.13 2.99
N GLY A 87 31.85 -19.60 1.75
CA GLY A 87 33.02 -19.33 0.92
C GLY A 87 33.02 -17.94 0.28
N GLN A 88 31.85 -17.47 -0.18
CA GLN A 88 31.72 -16.19 -0.89
C GLN A 88 30.37 -15.53 -0.58
N ALA A 89 30.33 -14.19 -0.68
CA ALA A 89 29.12 -13.43 -0.42
C ALA A 89 28.05 -13.75 -1.47
N LEU A 90 26.79 -13.89 -1.03
CA LEU A 90 25.63 -14.18 -1.86
C LEU A 90 24.46 -13.33 -1.41
N THR A 91 23.78 -12.66 -2.35
CA THR A 91 22.44 -12.08 -2.13
C THR A 91 21.39 -13.04 -2.65
N LEU A 92 20.58 -13.58 -1.76
CA LEU A 92 19.46 -14.47 -2.07
C LEU A 92 18.14 -13.73 -1.86
N VAL A 93 17.35 -13.53 -2.90
CA VAL A 93 16.00 -13.02 -2.82
C VAL A 93 15.02 -14.16 -3.02
N VAL A 94 14.09 -14.34 -2.07
CA VAL A 94 12.97 -15.27 -2.17
C VAL A 94 11.69 -14.46 -2.20
N ASP A 95 11.04 -14.40 -3.36
CA ASP A 95 9.82 -13.62 -3.57
C ASP A 95 8.57 -14.49 -3.39
N GLU A 96 7.48 -13.88 -2.93
CA GLU A 96 6.24 -14.50 -2.44
C GLU A 96 6.51 -15.54 -1.35
N PHE A 97 7.43 -15.21 -0.42
CA PHE A 97 7.91 -16.09 0.64
C PHE A 97 6.79 -16.67 1.51
N GLN A 98 5.69 -15.93 1.72
CA GLN A 98 4.53 -16.42 2.46
C GLN A 98 3.85 -17.63 1.81
N ASP A 99 4.02 -17.84 0.50
CA ASP A 99 3.40 -18.98 -0.21
C ASP A 99 4.06 -20.33 0.13
N ILE A 100 5.20 -20.33 0.85
CA ILE A 100 5.79 -21.55 1.43
C ILE A 100 4.81 -22.22 2.41
N ASP A 101 4.03 -21.44 3.17
CA ASP A 101 3.02 -21.97 4.10
C ASP A 101 1.99 -22.88 3.42
N ARG A 102 1.69 -22.60 2.16
CA ARG A 102 0.75 -23.41 1.35
C ARG A 102 1.32 -24.74 0.90
N LEU A 103 2.65 -24.89 0.87
CA LEU A 103 3.32 -26.14 0.52
C LEU A 103 3.39 -27.04 1.74
N ASP A 104 4.06 -26.59 2.77
CA ASP A 104 4.18 -27.24 4.08
C ASP A 104 4.69 -26.23 5.11
N SER A 105 3.88 -25.92 6.11
CA SER A 105 4.26 -25.00 7.20
C SER A 105 5.46 -25.47 8.02
N SER A 106 5.77 -26.79 8.01
CA SER A 106 6.93 -27.34 8.70
C SER A 106 8.27 -26.88 8.12
N ILE A 107 8.29 -26.42 6.86
CA ILE A 107 9.46 -25.86 6.19
C ILE A 107 10.02 -24.67 6.97
N PHE A 108 9.15 -23.82 7.57
CA PHE A 108 9.63 -22.69 8.38
C PHE A 108 10.46 -23.12 9.59
N SER A 109 10.13 -24.26 10.22
CA SER A 109 10.93 -24.81 11.32
C SER A 109 12.30 -25.30 10.82
N GLY A 110 12.34 -25.93 9.64
CA GLY A 110 13.59 -26.32 8.99
C GLY A 110 14.46 -25.10 8.63
N LEU A 111 13.85 -24.06 8.06
CA LEU A 111 14.51 -22.78 7.74
C LEU A 111 15.06 -22.09 8.99
N GLN A 112 14.33 -22.14 10.11
CA GLN A 112 14.79 -21.64 11.39
C GLN A 112 16.10 -22.34 11.81
N ASN A 113 16.11 -23.65 11.80
CA ASN A 113 17.28 -24.45 12.22
C ASN A 113 18.49 -24.17 11.32
N LEU A 114 18.28 -24.10 10.02
CA LEU A 114 19.31 -23.75 9.06
C LEU A 114 19.85 -22.34 9.31
N TRP A 115 18.97 -21.35 9.45
CA TRP A 115 19.37 -19.97 9.71
C TRP A 115 20.19 -19.83 10.99
N ASP A 116 19.72 -20.43 12.09
CA ASP A 116 20.41 -20.38 13.38
C ASP A 116 21.80 -21.04 13.29
N SER A 117 21.96 -22.09 12.46
CA SER A 117 23.22 -22.79 12.24
C SER A 117 24.20 -22.03 11.35
N TYR A 118 23.71 -21.26 10.37
CA TYR A 118 24.55 -20.63 9.34
C TYR A 118 24.74 -19.12 9.51
N LYS A 119 23.86 -18.40 10.24
CA LYS A 119 23.90 -16.94 10.39
C LYS A 119 25.27 -16.40 10.78
N SER A 120 25.98 -17.07 11.69
CA SER A 120 27.25 -16.59 12.22
C SER A 120 28.47 -16.84 11.31
N LYS A 121 28.36 -17.77 10.35
CA LYS A 121 29.47 -18.27 9.53
C LYS A 121 29.29 -18.04 8.03
N SER A 122 28.11 -17.69 7.57
CA SER A 122 27.85 -17.39 6.16
C SER A 122 27.87 -15.88 5.88
N LYS A 123 28.15 -15.53 4.64
CA LYS A 123 28.12 -14.15 4.13
C LYS A 123 26.87 -13.94 3.27
N ILE A 124 25.77 -14.55 3.67
CA ILE A 124 24.52 -14.46 2.92
C ILE A 124 23.72 -13.21 3.31
N HIS A 125 23.19 -12.50 2.32
CA HIS A 125 22.10 -11.57 2.52
C HIS A 125 20.81 -12.25 2.03
N TRP A 126 20.07 -12.82 2.94
CA TRP A 126 18.80 -13.46 2.66
C TRP A 126 17.67 -12.45 2.74
N ILE A 127 16.96 -12.23 1.63
CA ILE A 127 15.86 -11.27 1.51
C ILE A 127 14.57 -12.02 1.24
N CYS A 128 13.66 -11.99 2.19
CA CYS A 128 12.32 -12.57 2.06
C CYS A 128 11.33 -11.49 1.62
N CYS A 129 10.79 -11.60 0.40
CA CYS A 129 9.79 -10.67 -0.12
C CYS A 129 8.40 -11.27 -0.04
N GLY A 130 7.40 -10.43 0.25
CA GLY A 130 6.01 -10.85 0.26
C GLY A 130 5.05 -9.73 -0.13
N SER A 131 3.94 -10.11 -0.76
CA SER A 131 2.87 -9.20 -1.14
C SER A 131 1.80 -9.04 -0.06
N LEU A 132 1.63 -10.02 0.82
CA LEU A 132 0.65 -10.03 1.91
C LEU A 132 1.33 -9.65 3.23
N TYR A 133 1.10 -8.39 3.65
CA TYR A 133 1.73 -7.82 4.83
C TYR A 133 1.44 -8.62 6.10
N SER A 134 0.19 -9.05 6.29
CA SER A 134 -0.25 -9.79 7.47
C SER A 134 0.44 -11.15 7.59
N LEU A 135 0.47 -11.94 6.49
CA LEU A 135 1.13 -13.26 6.52
C LEU A 135 2.64 -13.12 6.77
N MET A 136 3.30 -12.14 6.15
CA MET A 136 4.71 -11.88 6.42
C MET A 136 4.94 -11.41 7.86
N THR A 137 4.04 -10.59 8.42
CA THR A 137 4.08 -10.19 9.83
C THR A 137 3.86 -11.39 10.73
N GLN A 138 2.92 -12.26 10.41
CA GLN A 138 2.69 -13.50 11.12
C GLN A 138 3.99 -14.35 11.17
N ILE A 139 4.61 -14.62 10.03
CA ILE A 139 5.81 -15.45 9.94
C ILE A 139 6.99 -14.90 10.77
N PHE A 140 7.19 -13.57 10.77
CA PHE A 140 8.40 -12.96 11.36
C PHE A 140 8.19 -12.23 12.68
N LYS A 141 6.96 -11.92 13.08
CA LYS A 141 6.65 -11.05 14.26
C LYS A 141 5.69 -11.67 15.25
N GLU A 142 4.94 -12.72 14.90
CA GLU A 142 4.00 -13.32 15.84
C GLU A 142 4.66 -14.36 16.75
N ALA A 143 4.17 -14.41 17.99
CA ALA A 143 4.61 -15.38 18.98
C ALA A 143 4.37 -16.83 18.47
N LYS A 144 5.30 -17.73 18.79
CA LYS A 144 5.31 -19.16 18.43
C LYS A 144 5.67 -19.47 16.95
N GLN A 145 5.88 -18.46 16.11
CA GLN A 145 6.34 -18.72 14.74
C GLN A 145 7.85 -19.02 14.70
N PRO A 146 8.27 -19.96 13.86
CA PRO A 146 9.67 -20.40 13.83
C PRO A 146 10.67 -19.28 13.53
N LEU A 147 10.31 -18.36 12.61
CA LEU A 147 11.17 -17.25 12.18
C LEU A 147 11.00 -15.95 13.00
N LEU A 148 10.28 -16.02 14.14
CA LEU A 148 10.08 -14.85 15.00
C LEU A 148 11.41 -14.17 15.35
N ASN A 149 11.47 -12.84 15.13
CA ASN A 149 12.61 -11.97 15.46
C ASN A 149 13.97 -12.42 14.89
N ARG A 150 13.98 -13.17 13.77
CA ARG A 150 15.21 -13.56 13.09
C ARG A 150 15.62 -12.58 12.00
N ASP A 151 14.69 -11.71 11.61
CA ASP A 151 14.98 -10.61 10.68
C ASP A 151 15.84 -9.54 11.35
N ASP A 152 16.86 -9.09 10.64
CA ASP A 152 17.68 -7.94 11.03
C ASP A 152 17.02 -6.62 10.57
N HIS A 153 16.21 -6.70 9.49
CA HIS A 153 15.49 -5.55 8.93
C HIS A 153 14.12 -5.94 8.40
N PHE A 154 13.11 -5.12 8.69
CA PHE A 154 11.75 -5.28 8.18
C PHE A 154 11.32 -4.01 7.44
N PHE A 155 11.22 -4.06 6.11
CA PHE A 155 10.88 -2.93 5.26
C PHE A 155 9.45 -3.06 4.75
N LYS A 156 8.59 -2.11 5.09
CA LYS A 156 7.26 -1.97 4.48
C LYS A 156 7.32 -0.96 3.34
N ILE A 157 7.28 -1.43 2.10
CA ILE A 157 7.26 -0.59 0.91
C ILE A 157 5.86 -0.02 0.74
N GLN A 158 5.77 1.29 0.79
CA GLN A 158 4.52 2.03 0.61
C GLN A 158 4.34 2.47 -0.85
N PRO A 159 3.09 2.66 -1.32
CA PRO A 159 2.82 3.39 -2.56
C PRO A 159 3.46 4.78 -2.53
N LEU A 160 3.70 5.35 -3.71
CA LEU A 160 4.23 6.71 -3.83
C LEU A 160 3.22 7.71 -3.29
N GLY A 161 3.66 8.61 -2.42
CA GLY A 161 2.81 9.66 -1.86
C GLY A 161 2.50 10.78 -2.87
N PRO A 162 1.57 11.68 -2.53
CA PRO A 162 1.11 12.75 -3.42
C PRO A 162 2.22 13.63 -3.99
N GLU A 163 3.28 13.90 -3.22
CA GLU A 163 4.42 14.72 -3.67
C GLU A 163 5.16 14.07 -4.84
N TYR A 164 5.37 12.75 -4.79
CA TYR A 164 6.01 12.03 -5.89
C TYR A 164 5.11 11.99 -7.14
N LEU A 165 3.80 11.87 -6.96
CA LEU A 165 2.85 11.96 -8.08
C LEU A 165 2.89 13.35 -8.71
N ARG A 166 2.94 14.42 -7.89
CA ARG A 166 3.12 15.79 -8.35
C ARG A 166 4.37 15.93 -9.19
N GLN A 167 5.50 15.44 -8.70
CA GLN A 167 6.77 15.48 -9.42
C GLN A 167 6.70 14.74 -10.76
N ILE A 168 6.15 13.52 -10.78
CA ILE A 168 5.98 12.74 -12.03
C ILE A 168 5.13 13.52 -13.04
N LEU A 169 4.04 14.15 -12.59
CA LEU A 169 3.18 14.96 -13.46
C LEU A 169 3.91 16.20 -14.01
N GLN A 170 4.73 16.87 -13.18
CA GLN A 170 5.53 18.02 -13.60
C GLN A 170 6.60 17.62 -14.61
N ASP A 171 7.37 16.56 -14.34
CA ASP A 171 8.43 16.06 -15.20
C ASP A 171 7.91 15.65 -16.59
N ASN A 172 6.64 15.21 -16.68
CA ASN A 172 5.99 14.82 -17.92
C ASN A 172 5.08 15.91 -18.52
N GLN A 173 5.12 17.14 -18.02
CA GLN A 173 4.31 18.29 -18.50
C GLN A 173 2.78 18.02 -18.46
N LEU A 174 2.34 17.22 -17.50
CA LEU A 174 0.94 16.81 -17.30
C LEU A 174 0.32 17.47 -16.04
N TRP A 175 1.04 18.37 -15.40
CA TRP A 175 0.62 18.90 -14.11
C TRP A 175 -0.68 19.70 -14.17
N SER A 176 -1.62 19.32 -13.34
CA SER A 176 -2.72 20.13 -12.84
C SER A 176 -3.27 19.48 -11.55
N ALA A 177 -3.89 20.27 -10.67
CA ALA A 177 -4.49 19.77 -9.44
C ALA A 177 -5.57 18.71 -9.71
N GLU A 178 -6.39 18.92 -10.74
CA GLU A 178 -7.41 17.95 -11.17
C GLU A 178 -6.79 16.65 -11.66
N ARG A 179 -5.69 16.74 -12.41
CA ARG A 179 -4.95 15.56 -12.91
C ARG A 179 -4.33 14.77 -11.74
N LEU A 180 -3.76 15.45 -10.76
CA LEU A 180 -3.24 14.79 -9.57
C LEU A 180 -4.34 14.00 -8.84
N LEU A 181 -5.53 14.61 -8.65
CA LEU A 181 -6.65 13.93 -8.03
C LEU A 181 -7.13 12.73 -8.84
N GLN A 182 -7.23 12.86 -10.17
CA GLN A 182 -7.55 11.74 -11.07
C GLN A 182 -6.54 10.60 -10.92
N TRP A 183 -5.24 10.92 -10.95
CA TRP A 183 -4.18 9.93 -10.81
C TRP A 183 -4.18 9.29 -9.43
N TRP A 184 -4.45 10.07 -8.38
CA TRP A 184 -4.62 9.53 -7.03
C TRP A 184 -5.76 8.51 -6.98
N CYS A 185 -6.92 8.85 -7.52
CA CYS A 185 -8.08 7.94 -7.58
C CYS A 185 -7.80 6.65 -8.36
N LEU A 186 -7.05 6.76 -9.47
CA LEU A 186 -6.80 5.64 -10.38
C LEU A 186 -5.57 4.80 -10.00
N SER A 187 -4.69 5.29 -9.12
CA SER A 187 -3.46 4.58 -8.80
C SER A 187 -3.21 4.36 -7.31
N GLY A 188 -3.73 5.25 -6.45
CA GLY A 188 -3.31 5.26 -5.04
C GLY A 188 -1.79 5.35 -4.85
N GLY A 189 -1.05 5.84 -5.87
CA GLY A 189 0.42 5.90 -5.87
C GLY A 189 1.12 4.57 -6.20
N ILE A 190 0.42 3.56 -6.70
CA ILE A 190 1.03 2.29 -7.10
C ILE A 190 1.80 2.47 -8.42
N PRO A 191 3.13 2.23 -8.46
CA PRO A 191 3.97 2.53 -9.62
C PRO A 191 3.50 1.90 -10.93
N LYS A 192 2.99 0.66 -10.90
CA LYS A 192 2.50 0.00 -12.11
C LYS A 192 1.27 0.69 -12.72
N TYR A 193 0.40 1.22 -11.87
CA TYR A 193 -0.78 1.97 -12.35
C TYR A 193 -0.38 3.35 -12.87
N LEU A 194 0.65 3.96 -12.26
CA LEU A 194 1.23 5.22 -12.78
C LEU A 194 1.85 5.04 -14.17
N GLU A 195 2.48 3.89 -14.43
CA GLU A 195 2.96 3.55 -15.78
C GLU A 195 1.81 3.50 -16.81
N TRP A 196 0.67 2.90 -16.46
CA TRP A 196 -0.51 2.91 -17.33
C TRP A 196 -1.05 4.31 -17.57
N LEU A 197 -1.07 5.15 -16.52
CA LEU A 197 -1.54 6.54 -16.61
C LEU A 197 -0.61 7.42 -17.46
N LEU A 198 0.70 7.22 -17.37
CA LEU A 198 1.68 7.88 -18.24
C LEU A 198 1.44 7.50 -19.71
N ASN A 199 1.25 6.22 -19.99
CA ASN A 199 0.99 5.74 -21.34
C ASN A 199 -0.37 6.22 -21.88
N ALA A 200 -1.36 6.43 -21.02
CA ALA A 200 -2.68 6.97 -21.36
C ALA A 200 -2.66 8.47 -21.73
N GLY A 201 -1.63 9.20 -21.30
CA GLY A 201 -1.41 10.60 -21.65
C GLY A 201 -2.49 11.55 -21.14
N GLN A 202 -3.04 12.40 -22.03
CA GLN A 202 -3.92 13.51 -21.67
C GLN A 202 -5.34 13.08 -21.24
N LYS A 203 -5.82 11.92 -21.67
CA LYS A 203 -7.20 11.45 -21.46
C LYS A 203 -7.22 10.07 -20.80
N PRO A 204 -6.89 9.97 -19.49
CA PRO A 204 -6.73 8.68 -18.84
C PRO A 204 -8.01 7.83 -18.82
N PHE A 205 -9.19 8.44 -18.68
CA PHE A 205 -10.44 7.68 -18.68
C PHE A 205 -10.76 7.11 -20.08
N ASP A 206 -10.51 7.87 -21.15
CA ASP A 206 -10.73 7.38 -22.52
C ASP A 206 -9.80 6.22 -22.86
N ALA A 207 -8.54 6.32 -22.44
CA ALA A 207 -7.52 5.31 -22.72
C ALA A 207 -7.62 4.06 -21.83
N LEU A 208 -8.05 4.21 -20.58
CA LEU A 208 -8.07 3.11 -19.58
C LEU A 208 -9.44 2.46 -19.39
N ILE A 209 -10.53 3.06 -19.90
CA ILE A 209 -11.87 2.46 -19.89
C ILE A 209 -12.21 1.95 -21.29
N CYS A 210 -11.59 0.85 -21.68
CA CYS A 210 -11.75 0.20 -22.99
C CYS A 210 -11.47 -1.31 -22.88
N ALA A 211 -11.82 -2.08 -23.91
CA ALA A 211 -11.73 -3.55 -23.95
C ALA A 211 -10.32 -4.11 -23.69
N SER A 212 -9.30 -3.42 -24.15
CA SER A 212 -7.89 -3.86 -24.02
C SER A 212 -7.22 -3.35 -22.74
N SER A 213 -7.96 -2.69 -21.85
CA SER A 213 -7.38 -2.06 -20.68
C SER A 213 -7.13 -3.05 -19.56
N PRO A 214 -5.89 -3.16 -19.07
CA PRO A 214 -5.60 -3.99 -17.91
C PRO A 214 -6.27 -3.46 -16.62
N LEU A 215 -6.70 -2.19 -16.58
CA LEU A 215 -7.36 -1.59 -15.42
C LEU A 215 -8.73 -2.21 -15.16
N ILE A 216 -9.47 -2.57 -16.20
CA ILE A 216 -10.82 -3.16 -16.09
C ILE A 216 -10.76 -4.50 -15.32
N GLU A 217 -9.80 -5.36 -15.66
CA GLU A 217 -9.66 -6.69 -15.07
C GLU A 217 -8.83 -6.69 -13.77
N GLU A 218 -8.03 -5.64 -13.57
CA GLU A 218 -7.07 -5.57 -12.47
C GLU A 218 -7.71 -5.77 -11.09
N GLY A 219 -8.83 -5.10 -10.83
CA GLY A 219 -9.52 -5.22 -9.55
C GLY A 219 -9.99 -6.64 -9.28
N LEU A 220 -10.48 -7.34 -10.31
CA LEU A 220 -10.90 -8.73 -10.21
C LEU A 220 -9.68 -9.65 -9.97
N HIS A 221 -8.68 -9.60 -10.85
CA HIS A 221 -7.50 -10.47 -10.77
C HIS A 221 -6.76 -10.31 -9.45
N ARG A 222 -6.61 -9.07 -8.96
CA ARG A 222 -5.93 -8.78 -7.72
C ARG A 222 -6.62 -9.42 -6.51
N LEU A 223 -7.96 -9.36 -6.45
CA LEU A 223 -8.73 -9.82 -5.29
C LEU A 223 -9.02 -11.32 -5.35
N VAL A 224 -9.23 -11.87 -6.55
CA VAL A 224 -9.48 -13.31 -6.73
C VAL A 224 -8.32 -14.16 -6.23
N GLU A 225 -7.10 -13.72 -6.49
CA GLU A 225 -5.91 -14.44 -6.06
C GLU A 225 -5.73 -14.42 -4.53
N ASP A 226 -6.22 -13.38 -3.86
CA ASP A 226 -6.09 -13.25 -2.41
C ASP A 226 -7.21 -13.98 -1.65
N PHE A 227 -8.45 -13.98 -2.16
CA PHE A 227 -9.64 -14.43 -1.41
C PHE A 227 -10.02 -15.91 -1.53
N GLY A 228 -9.54 -16.61 -2.56
CA GLY A 228 -9.89 -18.03 -2.75
C GLY A 228 -11.40 -18.29 -2.91
N ALA A 229 -11.94 -19.28 -2.21
CA ALA A 229 -13.33 -19.74 -2.35
C ALA A 229 -14.39 -18.75 -1.78
N GLU A 230 -14.06 -17.94 -0.81
CA GLU A 230 -14.98 -16.99 -0.13
C GLU A 230 -15.16 -15.65 -0.87
N GLN A 231 -14.67 -15.55 -2.09
CA GLN A 231 -14.63 -14.37 -2.94
C GLN A 231 -15.94 -13.55 -2.95
N ARG A 232 -17.10 -14.20 -3.14
CA ARG A 232 -18.39 -13.51 -3.32
C ARG A 232 -18.74 -12.61 -2.13
N THR A 233 -18.53 -13.11 -0.91
CA THR A 233 -18.85 -12.37 0.31
C THR A 233 -17.91 -11.18 0.48
N TYR A 234 -16.62 -11.36 0.25
CA TYR A 234 -15.64 -10.28 0.31
C TYR A 234 -15.97 -9.19 -0.71
N PHE A 235 -16.26 -9.56 -1.96
CA PHE A 235 -16.65 -8.60 -3.00
C PHE A 235 -17.89 -7.80 -2.61
N SER A 236 -18.92 -8.44 -2.05
CA SER A 236 -20.14 -7.78 -1.61
C SER A 236 -19.88 -6.76 -0.50
N VAL A 237 -19.04 -7.10 0.47
CA VAL A 237 -18.66 -6.19 1.56
C VAL A 237 -17.84 -5.01 1.04
N LEU A 238 -16.85 -5.25 0.16
CA LEU A 238 -16.03 -4.19 -0.43
C LEU A 238 -16.86 -3.25 -1.33
N ALA A 239 -17.79 -3.80 -2.11
CA ALA A 239 -18.73 -3.01 -2.90
C ALA A 239 -19.64 -2.15 -2.02
N ALA A 240 -20.15 -2.68 -0.90
CA ALA A 240 -20.95 -1.91 0.05
C ALA A 240 -20.15 -0.74 0.64
N ILE A 241 -18.89 -0.98 1.08
CA ILE A 241 -18.00 0.06 1.60
C ILE A 241 -17.73 1.12 0.54
N ALA A 242 -17.43 0.73 -0.70
CA ALA A 242 -17.19 1.63 -1.82
C ALA A 242 -18.39 2.54 -2.11
N ASN A 243 -19.60 2.03 -1.91
CA ASN A 243 -20.85 2.78 -2.07
C ASN A 243 -21.28 3.59 -0.81
N GLY A 244 -20.41 3.69 0.20
CA GLY A 244 -20.62 4.56 1.37
C GLY A 244 -21.32 3.92 2.57
N TYR A 245 -21.55 2.61 2.58
CA TYR A 245 -21.95 1.87 3.78
C TYR A 245 -20.72 1.62 4.64
N THR A 246 -20.37 2.56 5.53
CA THR A 246 -19.09 2.56 6.23
C THR A 246 -19.13 2.00 7.66
N SER A 247 -20.30 1.84 8.28
CA SER A 247 -20.40 1.19 9.59
C SER A 247 -20.85 -0.26 9.45
N ARG A 248 -20.42 -1.11 10.38
CA ARG A 248 -20.80 -2.54 10.39
C ARG A 248 -22.32 -2.73 10.26
N ALA A 249 -23.10 -2.04 11.09
CA ALA A 249 -24.56 -2.18 11.06
C ALA A 249 -25.16 -1.77 9.70
N ARG A 250 -24.64 -0.72 9.05
CA ARG A 250 -25.12 -0.30 7.73
C ARG A 250 -24.77 -1.32 6.65
N ILE A 251 -23.57 -1.95 6.73
CA ILE A 251 -23.17 -3.00 5.80
C ILE A 251 -24.01 -4.25 6.00
N GLU A 252 -24.21 -4.70 7.25
CA GLU A 252 -25.05 -5.86 7.59
C GLU A 252 -26.51 -5.69 7.14
N ASN A 253 -27.07 -4.49 7.36
CA ASN A 253 -28.43 -4.17 6.90
C ASN A 253 -28.55 -4.12 5.37
N TYR A 254 -27.52 -3.64 4.67
CA TYR A 254 -27.52 -3.56 3.20
C TYR A 254 -27.40 -4.95 2.55
N LEU A 255 -26.61 -5.84 3.15
CA LEU A 255 -26.31 -7.17 2.60
C LEU A 255 -27.22 -8.26 3.17
N ASP A 256 -28.06 -7.94 4.16
CA ASP A 256 -28.89 -8.88 4.93
C ASP A 256 -28.10 -10.09 5.45
N MET A 257 -26.88 -9.83 5.97
CA MET A 257 -26.00 -10.86 6.51
C MET A 257 -25.02 -10.33 7.55
N GLY A 258 -24.56 -11.19 8.47
CA GLY A 258 -23.50 -10.86 9.43
C GLY A 258 -22.15 -10.75 8.74
N VAL A 259 -21.45 -9.61 8.91
CA VAL A 259 -20.16 -9.37 8.23
C VAL A 259 -18.97 -9.25 9.18
N GLY A 260 -19.16 -9.45 10.48
CA GLY A 260 -18.10 -9.28 11.49
C GLY A 260 -16.80 -10.00 11.16
N PRO A 261 -16.80 -11.33 10.98
CA PRO A 261 -15.58 -12.09 10.64
C PRO A 261 -14.96 -11.69 9.30
N VAL A 262 -15.81 -11.30 8.33
CA VAL A 262 -15.33 -10.83 7.00
C VAL A 262 -14.59 -9.52 7.12
N LEU A 263 -15.13 -8.54 7.87
CA LEU A 263 -14.46 -7.26 8.11
C LEU A 263 -13.13 -7.45 8.85
N GLU A 264 -13.09 -8.36 9.82
CA GLU A 264 -11.86 -8.67 10.55
C GLU A 264 -10.77 -9.24 9.65
N LYS A 265 -11.11 -10.20 8.78
CA LYS A 265 -10.16 -10.75 7.80
C LYS A 265 -9.73 -9.71 6.76
N LEU A 266 -10.67 -8.90 6.22
CA LEU A 266 -10.33 -7.85 5.26
C LEU A 266 -9.39 -6.78 5.84
N GLU A 267 -9.50 -6.49 7.14
CA GLU A 267 -8.62 -5.57 7.87
C GLU A 267 -7.29 -6.24 8.23
N ALA A 268 -7.34 -7.35 8.98
CA ALA A 268 -6.16 -7.94 9.61
C ALA A 268 -5.33 -8.83 8.69
N GLU A 269 -5.98 -9.60 7.79
CA GLU A 269 -5.25 -10.54 6.93
C GLU A 269 -4.91 -9.93 5.57
N PHE A 270 -5.85 -9.18 4.96
CA PHE A 270 -5.68 -8.68 3.61
C PHE A 270 -5.20 -7.22 3.51
N ASP A 271 -5.27 -6.43 4.61
CA ASP A 271 -4.91 -4.99 4.63
C ASP A 271 -5.62 -4.20 3.50
N ILE A 272 -6.88 -4.60 3.16
CA ILE A 272 -7.67 -3.98 2.08
C ILE A 272 -8.58 -2.89 2.61
N ILE A 273 -9.10 -3.05 3.83
CA ILE A 273 -9.91 -2.04 4.50
C ILE A 273 -9.18 -1.49 5.72
N ALA A 274 -9.47 -0.26 6.07
CA ALA A 274 -9.03 0.38 7.30
C ALA A 274 -10.24 0.64 8.20
N LYS A 275 -10.06 0.33 9.49
CA LYS A 275 -10.98 0.65 10.55
C LYS A 275 -10.61 2.01 11.14
N GLN A 276 -11.48 2.98 10.95
CA GLN A 276 -11.29 4.35 11.41
C GLN A 276 -12.14 4.61 12.65
N ARG A 277 -11.56 5.32 13.61
CA ARG A 277 -12.25 5.84 14.79
C ARG A 277 -12.12 7.34 14.83
N PRO A 278 -13.09 8.05 15.46
CA PRO A 278 -12.92 9.47 15.72
C PRO A 278 -11.63 9.68 16.53
N ILE A 279 -10.88 10.73 16.23
CA ILE A 279 -9.55 10.97 16.83
C ILE A 279 -9.57 11.09 18.37
N HIS A 280 -10.74 11.40 18.95
CA HIS A 280 -10.96 11.46 20.40
C HIS A 280 -11.33 10.11 21.02
N ALA A 281 -11.65 9.10 20.20
CA ALA A 281 -12.15 7.83 20.70
C ALA A 281 -11.05 6.95 21.27
N LYS A 282 -11.39 6.18 22.30
CA LYS A 282 -10.51 5.15 22.87
C LYS A 282 -10.40 3.96 21.89
N ASP A 283 -9.33 3.18 22.03
CA ASP A 283 -9.07 2.01 21.15
C ASP A 283 -10.18 0.95 21.15
N ASN A 284 -10.94 0.83 22.23
CA ASN A 284 -12.06 -0.09 22.35
C ASN A 284 -13.42 0.50 21.93
N SER A 285 -13.46 1.71 21.38
CA SER A 285 -14.69 2.34 20.90
C SER A 285 -15.36 1.51 19.82
N ARG A 286 -16.71 1.41 19.91
CA ARG A 286 -17.56 0.78 18.91
C ARG A 286 -17.97 1.72 17.79
N ASP A 287 -17.71 3.02 17.95
CA ASP A 287 -17.93 4.02 16.90
C ASP A 287 -16.82 3.90 15.86
N VAL A 288 -17.09 3.15 14.82
CA VAL A 288 -16.12 2.72 13.81
C VAL A 288 -16.70 2.90 12.43
N ARG A 289 -15.89 3.46 11.54
CA ARG A 289 -16.13 3.48 10.09
C ARG A 289 -15.08 2.66 9.36
N TYR A 290 -15.50 1.94 8.34
CA TYR A 290 -14.63 1.18 7.44
C TYR A 290 -14.46 1.93 6.12
N SER A 291 -13.24 1.93 5.59
CA SER A 291 -12.92 2.51 4.28
C SER A 291 -11.99 1.57 3.53
N LEU A 292 -12.05 1.58 2.20
CA LEU A 292 -11.03 0.94 1.37
C LEU A 292 -9.72 1.71 1.50
N VAL A 293 -8.63 0.98 1.75
CA VAL A 293 -7.31 1.60 1.93
C VAL A 293 -6.74 2.07 0.60
N ASP A 294 -7.14 1.42 -0.50
CA ASP A 294 -6.63 1.67 -1.84
C ASP A 294 -7.60 2.52 -2.67
N PRO A 295 -7.23 3.75 -3.06
CA PRO A 295 -8.04 4.60 -3.91
C PRO A 295 -8.43 3.94 -5.24
N PHE A 296 -7.53 3.13 -5.85
CA PHE A 296 -7.84 2.39 -7.06
C PHE A 296 -8.99 1.39 -6.85
N LEU A 297 -8.97 0.60 -5.76
CA LEU A 297 -10.06 -0.32 -5.46
C LEU A 297 -11.37 0.41 -5.20
N GLN A 298 -11.31 1.58 -4.52
CA GLN A 298 -12.48 2.43 -4.33
C GLN A 298 -13.09 2.86 -5.67
N PHE A 299 -12.25 3.31 -6.62
CA PHE A 299 -12.67 3.66 -7.97
C PHE A 299 -13.22 2.44 -8.72
N TRP A 300 -12.51 1.32 -8.67
CA TRP A 300 -12.88 0.10 -9.39
C TRP A 300 -14.23 -0.46 -8.92
N PHE A 301 -14.48 -0.55 -7.63
CA PHE A 301 -15.77 -1.01 -7.09
C PHE A 301 -16.91 -0.05 -7.45
N TYR A 302 -16.66 1.26 -7.33
CA TYR A 302 -17.68 2.27 -7.55
C TYR A 302 -18.09 2.38 -9.03
N PHE A 303 -17.15 2.37 -9.97
CA PHE A 303 -17.43 2.61 -11.37
C PHE A 303 -17.41 1.35 -12.25
N ILE A 304 -16.50 0.42 -12.00
CA ILE A 304 -16.33 -0.77 -12.87
C ILE A 304 -17.18 -1.93 -12.38
N HIS A 305 -16.98 -2.35 -11.14
CA HIS A 305 -17.70 -3.49 -10.57
C HIS A 305 -19.21 -3.24 -10.48
N ALA A 306 -19.63 -2.04 -10.08
CA ALA A 306 -21.05 -1.66 -10.02
C ALA A 306 -21.74 -1.68 -11.40
N ASN A 307 -20.96 -1.53 -12.48
CA ASN A 307 -21.46 -1.54 -13.86
C ASN A 307 -20.97 -2.76 -14.64
N ARG A 308 -20.81 -3.91 -13.97
CA ARG A 308 -20.27 -5.14 -14.55
C ARG A 308 -21.03 -5.59 -15.81
N SER A 309 -22.34 -5.46 -15.86
CA SER A 309 -23.12 -5.79 -17.06
C SER A 309 -22.72 -4.97 -18.26
N ALA A 310 -22.39 -3.68 -18.07
CA ALA A 310 -21.89 -2.84 -19.16
C ALA A 310 -20.47 -3.26 -19.61
N VAL A 311 -19.62 -3.71 -18.68
CA VAL A 311 -18.30 -4.28 -19.01
C VAL A 311 -18.45 -5.57 -19.83
N GLU A 312 -19.33 -6.49 -19.41
CA GLU A 312 -19.62 -7.75 -20.12
C GLU A 312 -20.19 -7.53 -21.54
N MET A 313 -20.92 -6.43 -21.71
CA MET A 313 -21.45 -6.00 -23.03
C MET A 313 -20.47 -5.12 -23.83
N GLU A 314 -19.26 -4.91 -23.32
CA GLU A 314 -18.24 -4.02 -23.90
C GLU A 314 -18.73 -2.57 -24.13
N ASN A 315 -19.75 -2.14 -23.37
CA ASN A 315 -20.29 -0.79 -23.46
C ASN A 315 -19.50 0.20 -22.60
N TYR A 316 -18.25 0.46 -22.99
CA TYR A 316 -17.33 1.34 -22.26
C TYR A 316 -17.72 2.82 -22.34
N ASP A 317 -18.43 3.24 -23.40
CA ASP A 317 -18.95 4.61 -23.52
C ASP A 317 -19.97 4.92 -22.41
N TYR A 318 -20.79 3.95 -22.07
CA TYR A 318 -21.72 4.09 -20.95
C TYR A 318 -20.95 4.27 -19.62
N ILE A 319 -19.91 3.47 -19.38
CA ILE A 319 -19.09 3.58 -18.16
C ILE A 319 -18.40 4.95 -18.11
N ARG A 320 -17.81 5.42 -19.22
CA ARG A 320 -17.20 6.76 -19.31
C ARG A 320 -18.22 7.87 -19.01
N SER A 321 -19.47 7.73 -19.47
CA SER A 321 -20.54 8.67 -19.20
C SER A 321 -20.92 8.72 -17.71
N ILE A 322 -20.95 7.57 -17.03
CA ILE A 322 -21.16 7.51 -15.58
C ILE A 322 -19.99 8.16 -14.84
N ILE A 323 -18.75 7.88 -15.24
CA ILE A 323 -17.56 8.51 -14.64
C ILE A 323 -17.64 10.01 -14.82
N ALA A 324 -17.95 10.52 -16.01
CA ALA A 324 -18.06 11.96 -16.28
C ALA A 324 -19.13 12.62 -15.42
N ARG A 325 -20.26 11.95 -15.16
CA ARG A 325 -21.36 12.45 -14.32
C ARG A 325 -20.99 12.47 -12.84
N ASP A 326 -20.39 11.40 -12.33
CA ASP A 326 -20.31 11.15 -10.88
C ASP A 326 -18.91 11.39 -10.29
N PHE A 327 -17.87 11.58 -11.12
CA PHE A 327 -16.48 11.68 -10.66
C PHE A 327 -16.25 12.87 -9.70
N GLU A 328 -16.93 13.99 -9.89
CA GLU A 328 -16.78 15.14 -8.98
C GLU A 328 -17.23 14.77 -7.56
N THR A 329 -18.36 14.10 -7.42
CA THR A 329 -18.89 13.66 -6.12
C THR A 329 -18.02 12.55 -5.52
N PHE A 330 -17.66 11.54 -6.32
CA PHE A 330 -16.81 10.44 -5.91
C PHE A 330 -15.45 10.92 -5.41
N SER A 331 -14.80 11.81 -6.15
CA SER A 331 -13.45 12.27 -5.85
C SER A 331 -13.36 13.22 -4.64
N GLY A 332 -14.48 13.69 -4.10
CA GLY A 332 -14.49 14.47 -2.86
C GLY A 332 -13.86 13.75 -1.68
N LYS A 333 -14.28 12.51 -1.41
CA LYS A 333 -13.66 11.66 -0.36
C LYS A 333 -12.23 11.24 -0.70
N GLN A 334 -11.92 11.09 -1.98
CA GLN A 334 -10.55 10.77 -2.40
C GLN A 334 -9.61 11.96 -2.20
N LEU A 335 -10.13 13.19 -2.28
CA LEU A 335 -9.39 14.40 -1.97
C LEU A 335 -9.01 14.47 -0.48
N GLU A 336 -9.91 14.06 0.43
CA GLU A 336 -9.58 13.90 1.86
C GLU A 336 -8.42 12.90 2.05
N SER A 337 -8.49 11.74 1.40
CA SER A 337 -7.45 10.71 1.49
C SER A 337 -6.10 11.20 0.93
N LEU A 338 -6.11 11.99 -0.14
CA LEU A 338 -4.93 12.63 -0.71
C LEU A 338 -4.27 13.58 0.28
N PHE A 339 -5.04 14.45 0.93
CA PHE A 339 -4.51 15.37 1.94
C PHE A 339 -4.01 14.66 3.20
N VAL A 340 -4.70 13.60 3.65
CA VAL A 340 -4.21 12.74 4.75
C VAL A 340 -2.87 12.10 4.38
N ALA A 341 -2.72 11.60 3.16
CA ALA A 341 -1.47 11.02 2.68
C ALA A 341 -0.35 12.07 2.62
N LEU A 342 -0.64 13.30 2.17
CA LEU A 342 0.30 14.41 2.16
C LEU A 342 0.77 14.79 3.57
N LEU A 343 -0.16 14.92 4.52
CA LEU A 343 0.17 15.23 5.91
C LEU A 343 1.02 14.12 6.56
N LYS A 344 0.73 12.85 6.28
CA LYS A 344 1.56 11.72 6.73
C LYS A 344 2.96 11.78 6.13
N GLN A 345 3.07 12.09 4.85
CA GLN A 345 4.36 12.20 4.14
C GLN A 345 5.21 13.35 4.68
N SER A 346 4.59 14.45 5.16
CA SER A 346 5.31 15.58 5.76
C SER A 346 6.01 15.26 7.09
N SER A 347 5.60 14.20 7.77
CA SER A 347 6.10 13.81 9.10
C SER A 347 5.99 14.89 10.19
N GLN A 348 5.12 15.90 9.98
CA GLN A 348 4.93 17.01 10.93
C GLN A 348 3.97 16.67 12.07
N PHE A 349 3.23 15.58 11.98
CA PHE A 349 2.21 15.19 12.95
C PHE A 349 2.36 13.74 13.34
N ASN A 350 2.16 13.42 14.60
CA ASN A 350 2.22 12.05 15.12
C ASN A 350 0.85 11.37 15.21
N ARG A 351 -0.25 12.15 15.13
CA ARG A 351 -1.63 11.63 15.10
C ARG A 351 -2.41 12.33 14.00
N ILE A 352 -3.06 11.58 13.12
CA ILE A 352 -3.89 12.12 12.04
C ILE A 352 -5.14 11.23 11.93
N GLY A 353 -6.32 11.85 11.93
CA GLY A 353 -7.60 11.16 11.79
C GLY A 353 -8.73 12.14 11.47
N GLY A 354 -9.96 11.68 11.48
CA GLY A 354 -11.16 12.49 11.38
C GLY A 354 -11.83 12.68 12.75
N TYR A 355 -12.76 13.59 12.83
CA TYR A 355 -13.64 13.75 13.98
C TYR A 355 -15.10 13.66 13.53
N TRP A 356 -15.89 12.91 14.28
CA TRP A 356 -17.34 12.90 14.18
C TRP A 356 -17.97 12.60 15.54
N ASP A 357 -19.14 13.10 15.77
CA ASP A 357 -19.94 12.80 16.95
C ASP A 357 -20.91 11.63 16.70
N ASN A 358 -21.50 11.08 17.76
CA ASN A 358 -22.43 9.95 17.68
C ASN A 358 -23.72 10.26 16.89
N LYS A 359 -24.06 11.54 16.74
CA LYS A 359 -25.25 12.00 16.00
C LYS A 359 -24.94 12.33 14.55
N GLY A 360 -23.64 12.51 14.20
CA GLY A 360 -23.21 12.96 12.89
C GLY A 360 -23.48 14.45 12.60
N GLU A 361 -23.72 15.24 13.66
CA GLU A 361 -23.99 16.68 13.54
C GLU A 361 -22.70 17.49 13.38
N HIS A 362 -21.61 17.01 14.00
CA HIS A 362 -20.30 17.64 13.96
C HIS A 362 -19.27 16.68 13.39
N GLU A 363 -18.91 16.91 12.14
CA GLU A 363 -17.87 16.13 11.44
C GLU A 363 -16.77 17.08 10.94
N ILE A 364 -15.49 16.70 11.19
CA ILE A 364 -14.30 17.38 10.70
C ILE A 364 -13.52 16.38 9.85
N ASP A 365 -13.20 16.74 8.64
CA ASP A 365 -12.60 15.85 7.66
C ASP A 365 -11.21 15.39 8.10
N ILE A 366 -10.35 16.32 8.58
CA ILE A 366 -8.99 15.98 9.05
C ILE A 366 -8.68 16.74 10.33
N VAL A 367 -8.17 16.01 11.31
CA VAL A 367 -7.56 16.53 12.54
C VAL A 367 -6.16 15.95 12.64
N ALA A 368 -5.14 16.79 12.71
CA ALA A 368 -3.74 16.39 12.83
C ALA A 368 -3.10 17.01 14.06
N ILE A 369 -2.44 16.17 14.87
CA ILE A 369 -1.90 16.55 16.17
C ILE A 369 -0.39 16.31 16.17
N ASN A 370 0.36 17.28 16.69
CA ASN A 370 1.74 17.13 17.06
C ASN A 370 1.83 17.35 18.60
N ASP A 371 1.93 16.25 19.33
CA ASP A 371 1.95 16.28 20.79
C ASP A 371 3.25 16.90 21.35
N LEU A 372 4.36 16.78 20.61
CA LEU A 372 5.65 17.35 21.02
C LEU A 372 5.68 18.89 20.90
N GLU A 373 5.20 19.40 19.77
CA GLU A 373 5.14 20.85 19.51
C GLU A 373 3.86 21.50 20.04
N LYS A 374 2.96 20.73 20.61
CA LYS A 374 1.63 21.17 21.07
C LYS A 374 0.86 21.91 19.99
N ARG A 375 0.76 21.31 18.81
CA ARG A 375 0.04 21.87 17.65
C ARG A 375 -1.15 21.00 17.30
N LEU A 376 -2.27 21.65 17.03
CA LEU A 376 -3.50 21.03 16.54
C LEU A 376 -3.90 21.69 15.24
N LEU A 377 -3.93 20.94 14.16
CA LEU A 377 -4.43 21.37 12.86
C LEU A 377 -5.79 20.74 12.61
N VAL A 378 -6.79 21.60 12.37
CA VAL A 378 -8.17 21.20 12.06
C VAL A 378 -8.50 21.64 10.65
N VAL A 379 -8.94 20.70 9.81
CA VAL A 379 -9.09 20.93 8.37
C VAL A 379 -10.47 20.49 7.89
N GLU A 380 -11.10 21.39 7.14
CA GLU A 380 -12.24 21.08 6.28
C GLU A 380 -11.73 20.93 4.85
N VAL A 381 -12.15 19.87 4.14
CA VAL A 381 -11.74 19.61 2.76
C VAL A 381 -12.85 19.97 1.78
N LYS A 382 -12.53 20.74 0.75
CA LYS A 382 -13.47 21.15 -0.30
C LYS A 382 -12.83 21.02 -1.68
N ARG A 383 -13.61 20.78 -2.73
CA ARG A 383 -13.08 20.88 -4.11
C ARG A 383 -12.76 22.34 -4.49
N GLN A 384 -13.52 23.30 -3.96
CA GLN A 384 -13.35 24.74 -4.23
C GLN A 384 -13.29 25.50 -2.92
N PHE A 385 -12.26 26.29 -2.72
CA PHE A 385 -12.05 27.08 -1.51
C PHE A 385 -13.22 28.03 -1.20
N LYS A 386 -13.88 28.58 -2.22
CA LYS A 386 -15.05 29.46 -2.05
C LYS A 386 -16.24 28.81 -1.35
N ARG A 387 -16.29 27.46 -1.27
CA ARG A 387 -17.34 26.70 -0.54
C ARG A 387 -17.03 26.55 0.96
N PHE A 388 -15.89 27.03 1.41
CA PHE A 388 -15.49 26.97 2.80
C PHE A 388 -16.26 27.96 3.66
N LYS A 389 -16.70 27.53 4.83
CA LYS A 389 -17.42 28.32 5.82
C LYS A 389 -16.65 28.31 7.14
N PRO A 390 -15.80 29.32 7.42
CA PRO A 390 -14.94 29.36 8.62
C PRO A 390 -15.70 29.21 9.93
N GLU A 391 -16.88 29.87 10.04
CA GLU A 391 -17.71 29.84 11.24
C GLU A 391 -18.19 28.40 11.58
N GLN A 392 -18.54 27.61 10.55
CA GLN A 392 -18.93 26.22 10.77
C GLN A 392 -17.77 25.38 11.28
N LEU A 393 -16.55 25.59 10.73
CA LEU A 393 -15.37 24.89 11.20
C LEU A 393 -15.02 25.32 12.63
N ALA A 394 -15.16 26.58 12.99
CA ALA A 394 -14.95 27.08 14.35
C ALA A 394 -15.87 26.38 15.35
N THR A 395 -17.17 26.30 15.06
CA THR A 395 -18.14 25.59 15.93
C THR A 395 -17.78 24.10 16.09
N LYS A 396 -17.45 23.41 14.99
CA LYS A 396 -17.02 22.00 15.03
C LYS A 396 -15.74 21.83 15.86
N THR A 397 -14.80 22.79 15.75
CA THR A 397 -13.55 22.78 16.51
C THR A 397 -13.80 22.95 18.01
N GLU A 398 -14.70 23.83 18.41
CA GLU A 398 -15.09 23.98 19.82
C GLU A 398 -15.63 22.65 20.40
N HIS A 399 -16.50 21.97 19.64
CA HIS A 399 -16.99 20.65 20.05
C HIS A 399 -15.86 19.60 20.17
N LEU A 400 -14.93 19.60 19.22
CA LEU A 400 -13.74 18.71 19.27
C LEU A 400 -12.92 18.99 20.55
N LEU A 401 -12.62 20.26 20.85
CA LEU A 401 -11.79 20.65 22.00
C LEU A 401 -12.41 20.27 23.35
N GLN A 402 -13.73 20.09 23.42
CA GLN A 402 -14.40 19.53 24.63
C GLN A 402 -14.17 18.00 24.78
N LYS A 403 -13.71 17.31 23.76
CA LYS A 403 -13.55 15.84 23.72
C LYS A 403 -12.12 15.38 23.78
N ILE A 404 -11.16 16.25 23.46
CA ILE A 404 -9.72 15.93 23.45
C ILE A 404 -8.98 16.80 24.47
N ASP A 405 -7.98 16.20 25.11
CA ASP A 405 -7.08 16.93 26.00
C ASP A 405 -5.97 17.60 25.16
N CYS A 406 -6.23 18.83 24.77
CA CYS A 406 -5.29 19.67 24.02
C CYS A 406 -5.11 21.03 24.70
N ALA A 407 -5.16 21.09 26.05
CA ALA A 407 -4.92 22.30 26.80
C ALA A 407 -3.52 22.86 26.48
N GLY A 408 -3.49 24.13 26.08
CA GLY A 408 -2.24 24.81 25.71
C GLY A 408 -1.68 24.49 24.32
N TYR A 409 -2.44 23.79 23.48
CA TYR A 409 -2.04 23.59 22.07
C TYR A 409 -2.37 24.82 21.22
N ALA A 410 -1.48 25.12 20.28
CA ALA A 410 -1.76 26.11 19.23
C ALA A 410 -2.73 25.46 18.22
N VAL A 411 -3.96 25.98 18.15
CA VAL A 411 -5.02 25.47 17.26
C VAL A 411 -4.99 26.25 15.95
N GLU A 412 -4.79 25.56 14.86
CA GLU A 412 -4.82 26.10 13.51
C GLU A 412 -6.02 25.52 12.75
N GLN A 413 -6.92 26.37 12.23
CA GLN A 413 -8.04 25.97 11.39
C GLN A 413 -7.76 26.32 9.94
N ARG A 414 -7.97 25.36 9.01
CA ARG A 414 -7.73 25.55 7.57
C ARG A 414 -8.79 24.89 6.70
N CYS A 415 -8.91 25.43 5.49
CA CYS A 415 -9.54 24.74 4.39
C CYS A 415 -8.47 24.24 3.43
N PHE A 416 -8.46 22.93 3.17
CA PHE A 416 -7.70 22.34 2.08
C PHE A 416 -8.62 22.12 0.90
N ALA A 417 -8.24 22.67 -0.23
CA ALA A 417 -9.05 22.60 -1.43
C ALA A 417 -8.21 22.25 -2.66
N LEU A 418 -8.88 21.77 -3.71
CA LEU A 418 -8.19 21.42 -4.95
C LEU A 418 -7.59 22.66 -5.62
N ASP A 419 -8.26 23.79 -5.51
CA ASP A 419 -7.82 25.09 -6.08
C ASP A 419 -6.76 25.81 -5.25
N ASN A 420 -6.47 25.38 -4.00
CA ASN A 420 -5.33 25.89 -3.23
C ASN A 420 -4.24 24.81 -2.96
N LEU A 421 -4.26 23.73 -3.72
CA LEU A 421 -3.42 22.56 -3.52
C LEU A 421 -1.92 22.89 -3.50
N GLU A 422 -1.43 23.80 -4.37
CA GLU A 422 -0.02 24.22 -4.39
C GLU A 422 0.42 24.88 -3.08
N GLN A 423 -0.45 25.68 -2.46
CA GLN A 423 -0.16 26.31 -1.18
C GLN A 423 -0.07 25.25 -0.06
N VAL A 424 -0.92 24.21 -0.14
CA VAL A 424 -0.88 23.08 0.82
C VAL A 424 0.42 22.29 0.64
N PHE A 425 0.82 21.97 -0.59
CA PHE A 425 2.11 21.32 -0.86
C PHE A 425 3.30 22.13 -0.36
N ALA A 426 3.33 23.43 -0.62
CA ALA A 426 4.41 24.31 -0.17
C ALA A 426 4.56 24.31 1.37
N LYS A 427 3.45 24.18 2.11
CA LYS A 427 3.46 24.18 3.59
C LYS A 427 3.84 22.83 4.19
N PHE A 428 3.45 21.73 3.55
CA PHE A 428 3.58 20.36 4.08
C PHE A 428 4.54 19.49 3.25
N GLN A 429 5.69 20.06 2.85
CA GLN A 429 6.73 19.32 2.14
C GLN A 429 7.33 18.22 3.01
N PRO A 430 7.70 17.06 2.44
CA PRO A 430 8.42 16.01 3.14
C PRO A 430 9.74 16.51 3.71
N GLN A 431 10.06 16.16 4.95
CA GLN A 431 11.39 16.45 5.52
C GLN A 431 12.45 15.64 4.74
N GLY A 432 13.40 16.32 4.11
CA GLY A 432 14.49 15.73 3.32
C GLY A 432 14.23 15.62 1.82
N ALA A 433 13.15 16.16 1.29
CA ALA A 433 13.03 16.39 -0.14
C ALA A 433 14.13 17.40 -0.56
N ARG A 434 15.05 16.99 -1.46
CA ARG A 434 16.03 17.94 -2.03
C ARG A 434 15.22 19.04 -2.72
N PRO A 435 15.58 20.35 -2.50
CA PRO A 435 14.98 21.42 -3.27
C PRO A 435 15.24 21.11 -4.75
N MET A 436 14.21 21.25 -5.58
CA MET A 436 14.36 21.14 -7.03
C MET A 436 15.48 22.11 -7.46
N VAL A 437 16.56 21.58 -8.01
CA VAL A 437 17.51 22.39 -8.74
C VAL A 437 16.75 22.87 -9.97
N GLU A 438 16.45 24.15 -10.01
CA GLU A 438 16.00 24.81 -11.26
C GLU A 438 17.03 24.45 -12.33
N SER A 439 16.60 23.67 -13.32
CA SER A 439 17.40 23.44 -14.51
C SER A 439 17.51 24.79 -15.22
N GLN A 440 18.58 25.52 -14.91
CA GLN A 440 19.01 26.61 -15.75
C GLN A 440 19.26 26.03 -17.13
N GLY A 441 18.38 26.38 -18.06
CA GLY A 441 18.56 26.07 -19.45
C GLY A 441 19.93 26.60 -19.92
N SER A 442 20.86 25.70 -20.18
CA SER A 442 22.02 26.01 -20.99
C SER A 442 21.56 26.09 -22.44
N ALA A 443 21.27 27.33 -22.88
CA ALA A 443 21.35 27.66 -24.28
C ALA A 443 22.82 27.51 -24.72
N VAL A 444 23.08 26.57 -25.61
CA VAL A 444 24.01 26.67 -26.76
C VAL A 444 23.50 25.70 -27.83
#